data_00fba8d58bcaa5c925c9503a3fed4efd
#
_entry.id   00fba8d58bcaa5c925c9503a3fed4efd
#
_cell.length_a   1.000
_cell.length_b   1.000
_cell.length_c   1.000
_cell.angle_alpha   90.00
_cell.angle_beta   90.00
_cell.angle_gamma   90.00
#
_symmetry.space_group_name_H-M   'P 1'
#
loop_
_entity.id
_entity.type
_entity.pdbx_description
1 polymer ?
#
loop_
_entity_poly.entity_id
_entity_poly.type
_entity_poly.pdbx_seq_one_letter_code
_entity_poly.pdbx_strand_id
1 'polypeptide(L)'
;MSILEQALQLTRQMLDAASVQDWARLIELEEEREPLLLCQHASDPDSLAQLDEILAYDRQLRTMVASARDMAAEQWQRETDRSRAIGAYRQP
;
A
#
# COMPACT_ATOMS: atom_id res chain seq x y z
N MET A 1 -10.18 -1.19 23.66
CA MET A 1 -9.13 -1.41 22.66
C MET A 1 -8.14 -0.27 22.69
N SER A 2 -6.86 -0.55 22.77
CA SER A 2 -5.84 0.50 22.80
C SER A 2 -5.69 1.19 21.44
N ILE A 3 -5.08 2.37 21.42
CA ILE A 3 -4.82 3.10 20.17
C ILE A 3 -3.93 2.27 19.24
N LEU A 4 -2.88 1.64 19.78
CA LEU A 4 -2.00 0.80 18.98
C LEU A 4 -2.68 -0.47 18.46
N GLU A 5 -3.59 -1.07 19.23
CA GLU A 5 -4.38 -2.19 18.75
C GLU A 5 -5.28 -1.77 17.59
N GLN A 6 -5.90 -0.60 17.67
CA GLN A 6 -6.69 -0.03 16.59
C GLN A 6 -5.83 0.22 15.34
N ALA A 7 -4.65 0.82 15.52
CA ALA A 7 -3.71 1.07 14.42
C ALA A 7 -3.25 -0.24 13.79
N LEU A 8 -3.00 -1.27 14.58
CA LEU A 8 -2.60 -2.59 14.09
C LEU A 8 -3.70 -3.26 13.29
N GLN A 9 -4.95 -3.18 13.75
CA GLN A 9 -6.10 -3.70 13.00
C GLN A 9 -6.28 -2.99 11.66
N LEU A 10 -6.16 -1.67 11.64
CA LEU A 10 -6.22 -0.89 10.39
C LEU A 10 -5.09 -1.30 9.45
N THR A 11 -3.89 -1.53 9.97
CA THR A 11 -2.75 -1.99 9.16
C THR A 11 -3.01 -3.35 8.54
N ARG A 12 -3.62 -4.28 9.27
CA ARG A 12 -4.01 -5.60 8.73
C ARG A 12 -5.06 -5.46 7.62
N GLN A 13 -6.04 -4.58 7.81
CA GLN A 13 -7.04 -4.28 6.78
C GLN A 13 -6.40 -3.64 5.54
N MET A 14 -5.37 -2.82 5.72
CA MET A 14 -4.60 -2.24 4.62
C MET A 14 -3.90 -3.32 3.80
N LEU A 15 -3.31 -4.33 4.46
CA LEU A 15 -2.73 -5.48 3.76
C LEU A 15 -3.79 -6.25 2.96
N ASP A 16 -4.95 -6.47 3.54
CA ASP A 16 -6.06 -7.15 2.85
C ASP A 16 -6.51 -6.36 1.61
N ALA A 17 -6.68 -5.04 1.75
CA ALA A 17 -7.01 -4.17 0.62
C ALA A 17 -5.96 -4.23 -0.48
N ALA A 18 -4.68 -4.15 -0.12
CA ALA A 18 -3.57 -4.22 -1.08
C ALA A 18 -3.51 -5.58 -1.78
N SER A 19 -3.82 -6.67 -1.08
CA SER A 19 -3.79 -8.01 -1.65
C SER A 19 -4.84 -8.23 -2.75
N VAL A 20 -5.94 -7.50 -2.71
CA VAL A 20 -6.97 -7.51 -3.75
C VAL A 20 -6.92 -6.28 -4.64
N GLN A 21 -5.86 -5.49 -4.53
CA GLN A 21 -5.61 -4.28 -5.32
C GLN A 21 -6.70 -3.22 -5.17
N ASP A 22 -7.34 -3.16 -4.03
CA ASP A 22 -8.30 -2.11 -3.68
C ASP A 22 -7.55 -0.90 -3.12
N TRP A 23 -6.92 -0.14 -4.00
CA TRP A 23 -6.08 0.99 -3.65
C TRP A 23 -6.87 2.14 -3.04
N ALA A 24 -8.11 2.35 -3.46
CA ALA A 24 -8.98 3.36 -2.88
C ALA A 24 -9.25 3.06 -1.40
N ARG A 25 -9.53 1.80 -1.08
CA ARG A 25 -9.74 1.37 0.31
C ARG A 25 -8.45 1.48 1.13
N LEU A 26 -7.30 1.17 0.54
CA LEU A 26 -6.01 1.32 1.18
C LEU A 26 -5.78 2.78 1.61
N ILE A 27 -6.06 3.74 0.75
CA ILE A 27 -5.91 5.17 1.04
C ILE A 27 -6.85 5.60 2.17
N GLU A 28 -8.10 5.18 2.16
CA GLU A 28 -9.05 5.47 3.24
C GLU A 28 -8.55 4.95 4.59
N LEU A 29 -8.06 3.72 4.61
CA LEU A 29 -7.54 3.10 5.83
C LEU A 29 -6.27 3.80 6.33
N GLU A 30 -5.40 4.22 5.43
CA GLU A 30 -4.21 5.00 5.77
C GLU A 30 -4.58 6.33 6.43
N GLU A 31 -5.58 7.02 5.90
CA GLU A 31 -6.08 8.27 6.48
C GLU A 31 -6.68 8.05 7.87
N GLU A 32 -7.41 6.96 8.08
CA GLU A 32 -7.95 6.62 9.40
C GLU A 32 -6.84 6.28 10.40
N ARG A 33 -5.78 5.62 9.95
CA ARG A 33 -4.67 5.19 10.80
C ARG A 33 -3.75 6.33 11.22
N GLU A 34 -3.54 7.31 10.37
CA GLU A 34 -2.55 8.37 10.56
C GLU A 34 -2.65 9.06 11.93
N PRO A 35 -3.82 9.57 12.37
CA PRO A 35 -3.90 10.23 13.67
C PRO A 35 -3.60 9.30 14.84
N LEU A 36 -3.85 8.00 14.70
CA LEU A 36 -3.55 7.02 15.74
C LEU A 36 -2.03 6.84 15.91
N LEU A 37 -1.27 6.89 14.82
CA LEU A 37 0.18 6.78 14.88
C LEU A 37 0.87 8.07 15.33
N LEU A 38 0.25 9.23 15.11
CA LEU A 38 0.79 10.52 15.53
C LEU A 38 0.59 10.79 17.02
N CYS A 39 -0.24 10.02 17.73
CA CYS A 39 -0.40 10.12 19.18
C CYS A 39 0.87 9.65 19.90
N GLN A 40 1.07 10.14 21.12
CA GLN A 40 2.12 9.62 21.99
C GLN A 40 1.77 8.20 22.43
N HIS A 41 2.74 7.30 22.36
CA HIS A 41 2.57 5.91 22.77
C HIS A 41 3.46 5.60 23.95
N ALA A 42 3.01 4.66 24.79
CA ALA A 42 3.81 4.18 25.90
C ALA A 42 5.03 3.39 25.38
N SER A 43 6.12 3.41 26.16
CA SER A 43 7.36 2.70 25.82
C SER A 43 7.47 1.35 26.52
N ASP A 44 6.34 0.77 26.95
CA ASP A 44 6.30 -0.54 27.55
C ASP A 44 6.55 -1.65 26.48
N PRO A 45 6.97 -2.85 26.90
CA PRO A 45 7.28 -3.93 25.94
C PRO A 45 6.13 -4.30 25.01
N ASP A 46 4.89 -4.30 25.48
CA ASP A 46 3.73 -4.64 24.67
C ASP A 46 3.49 -3.59 23.57
N SER A 47 3.59 -2.30 23.91
CA SER A 47 3.45 -1.21 22.95
C SER A 47 4.57 -1.23 21.91
N LEU A 48 5.81 -1.50 22.33
CA LEU A 48 6.94 -1.61 21.41
C LEU A 48 6.77 -2.79 20.47
N ALA A 49 6.27 -3.92 20.96
CA ALA A 49 5.99 -5.08 20.14
C ALA A 49 4.91 -4.80 19.08
N GLN A 50 3.86 -4.08 19.45
CA GLN A 50 2.81 -3.67 18.52
C GLN A 50 3.33 -2.71 17.45
N LEU A 51 4.18 -1.74 17.82
CA LEU A 51 4.82 -0.84 16.86
C LEU A 51 5.73 -1.59 15.90
N ASP A 52 6.52 -2.56 16.39
CA ASP A 52 7.36 -3.39 15.55
C ASP A 52 6.54 -4.19 14.54
N GLU A 53 5.41 -4.73 14.97
CA GLU A 53 4.50 -5.46 14.09
C GLU A 53 3.92 -4.56 13.00
N ILE A 54 3.49 -3.35 13.36
CA ILE A 54 3.00 -2.35 12.40
C ILE A 54 4.09 -2.01 11.38
N LEU A 55 5.33 -1.78 11.83
CA LEU A 55 6.46 -1.49 10.94
C LEU A 55 6.77 -2.63 9.99
N ALA A 56 6.67 -3.87 10.46
CA ALA A 56 6.86 -5.05 9.61
C ALA A 56 5.79 -5.13 8.50
N TYR A 57 4.54 -4.88 8.84
CA TYR A 57 3.44 -4.84 7.87
C TYR A 57 3.59 -3.67 6.89
N ASP A 58 4.05 -2.51 7.37
CA ASP A 58 4.30 -1.35 6.49
C ASP A 58 5.39 -1.62 5.47
N ARG A 59 6.44 -2.37 5.84
CA ARG A 59 7.46 -2.81 4.88
C ARG A 59 6.85 -3.71 3.80
N GLN A 60 5.98 -4.63 4.20
CA GLN A 60 5.27 -5.50 3.27
C GLN A 60 4.35 -4.72 2.34
N LEU A 61 3.60 -3.75 2.87
CA LEU A 61 2.75 -2.85 2.08
C LEU A 61 3.55 -2.07 1.05
N ARG A 62 4.70 -1.53 1.42
CA ARG A 62 5.57 -0.81 0.48
C ARG A 62 6.01 -1.68 -0.68
N THR A 63 6.36 -2.93 -0.39
CA THR A 63 6.74 -3.90 -1.42
C THR A 63 5.57 -4.18 -2.36
N MET A 64 4.37 -4.37 -1.84
CA MET A 64 3.16 -4.63 -2.63
C MET A 64 2.81 -3.44 -3.53
N VAL A 65 2.89 -2.22 -3.01
CA VAL A 65 2.61 -0.99 -3.78
C VAL A 65 3.65 -0.80 -4.89
N ALA A 66 4.93 -0.99 -4.57
CA ALA A 66 6.01 -0.87 -5.55
C ALA A 66 5.84 -1.89 -6.68
N SER A 67 5.51 -3.14 -6.36
CA SER A 67 5.25 -4.19 -7.34
C SER A 67 4.08 -3.83 -8.26
N ALA A 68 2.99 -3.29 -7.70
CA ALA A 68 1.83 -2.87 -8.48
C ALA A 68 2.16 -1.72 -9.44
N ARG A 69 2.98 -0.76 -8.98
CA ARG A 69 3.46 0.36 -9.82
C ARG A 69 4.31 -0.16 -10.99
N ASP A 70 5.21 -1.09 -10.71
CA ASP A 70 6.09 -1.67 -11.74
C ASP A 70 5.27 -2.41 -12.79
N MET A 71 4.29 -3.19 -12.37
CA MET A 71 3.40 -3.90 -13.28
C MET A 71 2.58 -2.94 -14.14
N ALA A 72 2.05 -1.88 -13.55
CA ALA A 72 1.30 -0.85 -14.28
C ALA A 72 2.18 -0.13 -15.30
N ALA A 73 3.42 0.20 -14.93
CA ALA A 73 4.39 0.84 -15.84
C ALA A 73 4.74 -0.07 -17.02
N GLU A 74 4.95 -1.37 -16.79
CA GLU A 74 5.21 -2.36 -17.83
C GLU A 74 4.03 -2.47 -18.79
N GLN A 75 2.82 -2.54 -18.26
CA GLN A 75 1.61 -2.63 -19.07
C GLN A 75 1.44 -1.38 -19.94
N TRP A 76 1.64 -0.21 -19.35
CA TRP A 76 1.57 1.06 -20.08
C TRP A 76 2.60 1.11 -21.21
N GLN A 77 3.83 0.65 -20.96
CA GLN A 77 4.89 0.60 -21.96
C GLN A 77 4.52 -0.33 -23.12
N ARG A 78 3.98 -1.51 -22.83
CA ARG A 78 3.52 -2.46 -23.85
C ARG A 78 2.41 -1.84 -24.71
N GLU A 79 1.44 -1.18 -24.10
CA GLU A 79 0.36 -0.53 -24.83
C GLU A 79 0.86 0.62 -25.70
N THR A 80 1.82 1.40 -25.21
CA THR A 80 2.44 2.49 -25.96
C THR A 80 3.21 1.95 -27.16
N ASP A 81 4.01 0.90 -26.99
CA ASP A 81 4.77 0.26 -28.06
C ASP A 81 3.84 -0.33 -29.12
N ARG A 82 2.74 -0.96 -28.69
CA ARG A 82 1.71 -1.49 -29.57
C ARG A 82 1.06 -0.40 -30.42
N SER A 83 0.71 0.73 -29.78
CA SER A 83 0.11 1.88 -30.48
C SER A 83 1.07 2.46 -31.50
N ARG A 84 2.36 2.56 -31.19
CA ARG A 84 3.39 3.02 -32.13
C ARG A 84 3.52 2.08 -33.32
N ALA A 85 3.55 0.77 -33.08
CA ALA A 85 3.63 -0.23 -34.14
C ALA A 85 2.43 -0.13 -35.08
N ILE A 86 1.21 0.00 -34.54
CA ILE A 86 -0.01 0.16 -35.34
C ILE A 86 0.04 1.46 -36.13
N GLY A 87 0.50 2.56 -35.53
CA GLY A 87 0.67 3.84 -36.22
C GLY A 87 1.64 3.77 -37.40
N ALA A 88 2.74 3.04 -37.25
CA ALA A 88 3.72 2.84 -38.31
C ALA A 88 3.12 2.07 -39.51
N TYR A 89 2.24 1.12 -39.26
CA TYR A 89 1.55 0.37 -40.33
C TYR A 89 0.50 1.20 -41.09
N ARG A 90 -0.02 2.24 -40.48
CA ARG A 90 -1.07 3.10 -41.07
C ARG A 90 -0.50 4.28 -41.85
N GLN A 91 0.78 4.58 -41.72
CA GLN A 91 1.40 5.64 -42.49
C GLN A 91 1.75 5.15 -43.87
N PRO A 92 1.37 5.89 -44.91
CA PRO A 92 1.70 5.53 -46.31
C PRO A 92 3.20 5.67 -46.59
#